data_1eba2da8ce9b38308f059175f3fe5682
#
_entry.id   1eba2da8ce9b38308f059175f3fe5682
#
_cell.length_a   1.000
_cell.length_b   1.000
_cell.length_c   1.000
_cell.angle_alpha   90.00
_cell.angle_beta   90.00
_cell.angle_gamma   90.00
#
_symmetry.space_group_name_H-M   'P 1'
#
loop_
_entity.id
_entity.type
_entity.pdbx_description
1 polymer ?
#
loop_
_entity_poly.entity_id
_entity_poly.type
_entity_poly.pdbx_seq_one_letter_code
_entity_poly.pdbx_strand_id
1 'polypeptide(L)'
;MMNRTGLLVVLAIAAAIGIIFAAFPDLDLKITRLFFQPRERWFVLTRYIFVDENKWLLRVRDATMWLVAALALAPVAALILKLLRPSKPMLMSPRTIVFLLGTLALAPGVLANAVLKEHWGRPRPIELREFNGSESFAPWWDPRGTCDQNCSFISGEGAGAFWTLAPAALAPPPARAVAYAAALVFGIAVGTMRIAVGGHFFTDIAFAGAFTFLIVWLAYALLFRWPIPLPSDASVERAIERLVLPLHAGLRRALALRQGTAAAREHGVGAHQTLAVDHQKRVGEGEA
;
A
#
# COMPACT_ATOMS: atom_id res chain seq x y z
N MET A 1 19.37 9.02 -7.69
CA MET A 1 18.06 9.71 -7.67
C MET A 1 17.78 10.42 -6.34
N MET A 2 18.00 9.81 -5.17
CA MET A 2 17.71 10.45 -3.86
C MET A 2 18.75 11.49 -3.44
N ASN A 3 19.15 12.39 -4.34
CA ASN A 3 20.09 13.49 -4.13
C ASN A 3 19.51 14.82 -4.64
N ARG A 4 20.22 15.92 -4.48
CA ARG A 4 19.77 17.27 -4.95
C ARG A 4 19.51 17.30 -6.46
N THR A 5 20.38 16.68 -7.25
CA THR A 5 20.22 16.61 -8.71
C THR A 5 18.94 15.87 -9.10
N GLY A 6 18.66 14.71 -8.49
CA GLY A 6 17.42 13.96 -8.74
C GLY A 6 16.17 14.77 -8.35
N LEU A 7 16.21 15.50 -7.25
CA LEU A 7 15.13 16.40 -6.85
C LEU A 7 14.90 17.49 -7.91
N LEU A 8 15.96 18.20 -8.32
CA LEU A 8 15.86 19.28 -9.31
C LEU A 8 15.33 18.78 -10.66
N VAL A 9 15.78 17.59 -11.10
CA VAL A 9 15.30 16.97 -12.34
C VAL A 9 13.81 16.69 -12.27
N VAL A 10 13.34 16.05 -11.18
CA VAL A 10 11.91 15.74 -11.04
C VAL A 10 11.07 17.00 -10.90
N LEU A 11 11.53 17.99 -10.15
CA LEU A 11 10.83 19.28 -10.05
C LEU A 11 10.77 20.00 -11.40
N ALA A 12 11.86 20.00 -12.18
CA ALA A 12 11.88 20.60 -13.51
C ALA A 12 10.92 19.89 -14.48
N ILE A 13 10.90 18.56 -14.47
CA ILE A 13 9.97 17.77 -15.28
C ILE A 13 8.53 18.03 -14.86
N ALA A 14 8.23 17.99 -13.55
CA ALA A 14 6.88 18.25 -13.05
C ALA A 14 6.41 19.68 -13.37
N ALA A 15 7.29 20.68 -13.23
CA ALA A 15 7.00 22.06 -13.58
C ALA A 15 6.76 22.22 -15.10
N ALA A 16 7.60 21.62 -15.93
CA ALA A 16 7.44 21.66 -17.39
C ALA A 16 6.11 21.03 -17.82
N ILE A 17 5.79 19.84 -17.31
CA ILE A 17 4.50 19.18 -17.57
C ILE A 17 3.35 20.06 -17.06
N GLY A 18 3.44 20.55 -15.84
CA GLY A 18 2.41 21.40 -15.25
C GLY A 18 2.13 22.65 -16.09
N ILE A 19 3.17 23.37 -16.51
CA ILE A 19 3.05 24.61 -17.32
C ILE A 19 2.50 24.27 -18.71
N ILE A 20 3.04 23.25 -19.40
CA ILE A 20 2.60 22.88 -20.75
C ILE A 20 1.13 22.49 -20.76
N PHE A 21 0.71 21.62 -19.82
CA PHE A 21 -0.66 21.15 -19.75
C PHE A 21 -1.62 22.16 -19.10
N ALA A 22 -1.12 23.20 -18.42
CA ALA A 22 -1.93 24.33 -18.01
C ALA A 22 -2.19 25.29 -19.18
N ALA A 23 -1.17 25.53 -20.01
CA ALA A 23 -1.29 26.37 -21.21
C ALA A 23 -2.10 25.67 -22.34
N PHE A 24 -1.97 24.36 -22.44
CA PHE A 24 -2.62 23.55 -23.48
C PHE A 24 -3.36 22.35 -22.87
N PRO A 25 -4.46 22.55 -22.12
CA PRO A 25 -5.15 21.47 -21.40
C PRO A 25 -5.69 20.37 -22.32
N ASP A 26 -5.99 20.68 -23.58
CA ASP A 26 -6.42 19.71 -24.60
C ASP A 26 -5.37 18.61 -24.88
N LEU A 27 -4.13 18.78 -24.46
CA LEU A 27 -3.10 17.74 -24.61
C LEU A 27 -3.48 16.46 -23.85
N ASP A 28 -4.08 16.58 -22.67
CA ASP A 28 -4.58 15.41 -21.94
C ASP A 28 -5.64 14.65 -22.75
N LEU A 29 -6.57 15.37 -23.36
CA LEU A 29 -7.58 14.76 -24.23
C LEU A 29 -6.94 14.15 -25.48
N LYS A 30 -5.98 14.82 -26.12
CA LYS A 30 -5.28 14.30 -27.31
C LYS A 30 -4.53 13.01 -27.02
N ILE A 31 -3.79 12.97 -25.92
CA ILE A 31 -3.07 11.75 -25.50
C ILE A 31 -4.06 10.63 -25.18
N THR A 32 -5.13 10.94 -24.47
CA THR A 32 -6.15 9.97 -24.10
C THR A 32 -6.87 9.40 -25.32
N ARG A 33 -7.11 10.22 -26.36
CA ARG A 33 -7.69 9.78 -27.64
C ARG A 33 -6.87 8.72 -28.37
N LEU A 34 -5.56 8.64 -28.17
CA LEU A 34 -4.73 7.57 -28.75
C LEU A 34 -5.14 6.17 -28.28
N PHE A 35 -5.79 6.10 -27.13
CA PHE A 35 -6.27 4.86 -26.51
C PHE A 35 -7.77 4.64 -26.64
N PHE A 36 -8.50 5.56 -27.28
CA PHE A 36 -9.94 5.45 -27.47
C PHE A 36 -10.27 5.00 -28.91
N GLN A 37 -11.14 4.02 -29.05
CA GLN A 37 -11.62 3.49 -30.34
C GLN A 37 -13.01 4.05 -30.66
N PRO A 38 -13.14 5.10 -31.50
CA PRO A 38 -14.41 5.76 -31.75
C PRO A 38 -15.49 4.85 -32.37
N ARG A 39 -15.06 3.88 -33.21
CA ARG A 39 -16.01 2.93 -33.88
C ARG A 39 -16.61 1.96 -32.87
N GLU A 40 -15.82 1.50 -31.89
CA GLU A 40 -16.26 0.56 -30.86
C GLU A 40 -16.84 1.28 -29.64
N ARG A 41 -16.62 2.59 -29.52
CA ARG A 41 -17.03 3.45 -28.40
C ARG A 41 -16.41 3.05 -27.04
N TRP A 42 -15.20 2.44 -27.07
CA TRP A 42 -14.49 1.93 -25.90
C TRP A 42 -13.03 2.35 -25.93
N PHE A 43 -12.41 2.38 -24.73
CA PHE A 43 -10.96 2.42 -24.63
C PHE A 43 -10.34 1.06 -24.95
N VAL A 44 -9.14 1.06 -25.56
CA VAL A 44 -8.47 -0.14 -26.09
C VAL A 44 -8.44 -1.29 -25.07
N LEU A 45 -8.20 -1.00 -23.80
CA LEU A 45 -8.10 -2.02 -22.77
C LEU A 45 -9.41 -2.24 -21.97
N THR A 46 -10.38 -1.34 -22.06
CA THR A 46 -11.64 -1.47 -21.33
C THR A 46 -12.42 -2.72 -21.74
N ARG A 47 -12.39 -3.08 -23.02
CA ARG A 47 -13.01 -4.29 -23.54
C ARG A 47 -12.52 -5.54 -22.82
N TYR A 48 -11.22 -5.64 -22.58
CA TYR A 48 -10.61 -6.79 -21.90
C TYR A 48 -10.93 -6.85 -20.39
N ILE A 49 -11.47 -5.79 -19.82
CA ILE A 49 -11.94 -5.79 -18.43
C ILE A 49 -13.38 -6.24 -18.33
N PHE A 50 -14.26 -5.73 -19.23
CA PHE A 50 -15.70 -5.90 -19.09
C PHE A 50 -16.30 -6.96 -20.01
N VAL A 51 -15.67 -7.25 -21.17
CA VAL A 51 -16.24 -8.10 -22.22
C VAL A 51 -15.47 -9.44 -22.35
N ASP A 52 -14.18 -9.45 -22.12
CA ASP A 52 -13.35 -10.65 -22.25
C ASP A 52 -13.67 -11.65 -21.13
N GLU A 53 -14.10 -12.86 -21.47
CA GLU A 53 -14.37 -13.94 -20.53
C GLU A 53 -13.15 -14.34 -19.70
N ASN A 54 -11.96 -14.26 -20.27
CA ASN A 54 -10.71 -14.63 -19.60
C ASN A 54 -10.24 -13.61 -18.56
N LYS A 55 -10.71 -12.36 -18.61
CA LYS A 55 -10.36 -11.26 -17.68
C LYS A 55 -8.85 -11.15 -17.42
N TRP A 56 -8.03 -11.47 -18.44
CA TRP A 56 -6.57 -11.52 -18.28
C TRP A 56 -5.98 -10.18 -17.85
N LEU A 57 -6.55 -9.07 -18.33
CA LEU A 57 -6.08 -7.74 -17.98
C LEU A 57 -6.36 -7.39 -16.51
N LEU A 58 -7.49 -7.86 -15.95
CA LEU A 58 -7.74 -7.74 -14.51
C LEU A 58 -6.69 -8.50 -13.73
N ARG A 59 -6.33 -9.70 -14.14
CA ARG A 59 -5.26 -10.48 -13.49
C ARG A 59 -3.90 -9.78 -13.58
N VAL A 60 -3.57 -9.16 -14.72
CA VAL A 60 -2.34 -8.35 -14.87
C VAL A 60 -2.38 -7.16 -13.93
N ARG A 61 -3.50 -6.41 -13.92
CA ARG A 61 -3.69 -5.29 -12.98
C ARG A 61 -3.55 -5.73 -11.52
N ASP A 62 -4.20 -6.82 -11.15
CA ASP A 62 -4.13 -7.35 -9.79
C ASP A 62 -2.69 -7.81 -9.46
N ALA A 63 -1.99 -8.46 -10.39
CA ALA A 63 -0.59 -8.84 -10.22
C ALA A 63 0.33 -7.64 -9.96
N THR A 64 0.08 -6.48 -10.61
CA THR A 64 0.85 -5.26 -10.32
C THR A 64 0.61 -4.75 -8.91
N MET A 65 -0.61 -4.82 -8.41
CA MET A 65 -0.95 -4.43 -7.03
C MET A 65 -0.43 -5.45 -6.01
N TRP A 66 -0.47 -6.75 -6.34
CA TRP A 66 0.15 -7.79 -5.51
C TRP A 66 1.65 -7.63 -5.38
N LEU A 67 2.36 -7.17 -6.42
CA LEU A 67 3.78 -6.84 -6.33
C LEU A 67 4.03 -5.73 -5.29
N VAL A 68 3.25 -4.64 -5.33
CA VAL A 68 3.34 -3.54 -4.35
C VAL A 68 3.03 -4.07 -2.94
N ALA A 69 1.97 -4.87 -2.79
CA ALA A 69 1.59 -5.48 -1.52
C ALA A 69 2.70 -6.41 -0.99
N ALA A 70 3.32 -7.24 -1.84
CA ALA A 70 4.42 -8.13 -1.46
C ALA A 70 5.64 -7.35 -0.94
N LEU A 71 5.99 -6.24 -1.58
CA LEU A 71 7.06 -5.35 -1.11
C LEU A 71 6.70 -4.68 0.24
N ALA A 72 5.43 -4.36 0.46
CA ALA A 72 4.94 -3.80 1.73
C ALA A 72 4.85 -4.84 2.85
N LEU A 73 4.64 -6.12 2.50
CA LEU A 73 4.59 -7.21 3.50
C LEU A 73 5.93 -7.43 4.21
N ALA A 74 7.06 -7.17 3.56
CA ALA A 74 8.38 -7.36 4.18
C ALA A 74 8.58 -6.51 5.45
N PRO A 75 8.39 -5.17 5.45
CA PRO A 75 8.49 -4.36 6.66
C PRO A 75 7.38 -4.67 7.68
N VAL A 76 6.16 -5.01 7.23
CA VAL A 76 5.07 -5.44 8.12
C VAL A 76 5.43 -6.74 8.83
N ALA A 77 5.90 -7.74 8.09
CA ALA A 77 6.34 -9.02 8.65
C ALA A 77 7.51 -8.83 9.64
N ALA A 78 8.49 -7.98 9.30
CA ALA A 78 9.60 -7.67 10.20
C ALA A 78 9.10 -7.05 11.52
N LEU A 79 8.14 -6.15 11.47
CA LEU A 79 7.51 -5.55 12.65
C LEU A 79 6.73 -6.59 13.47
N ILE A 80 5.87 -7.38 12.82
CA ILE A 80 5.10 -8.44 13.48
C ILE A 80 6.02 -9.45 14.15
N LEU A 81 7.08 -9.89 13.47
CA LEU A 81 8.04 -10.84 14.05
C LEU A 81 8.74 -10.27 15.26
N LYS A 82 9.08 -8.97 15.27
CA LYS A 82 9.62 -8.31 16.47
C LYS A 82 8.60 -8.29 17.61
N LEU A 83 7.35 -7.98 17.33
CA LEU A 83 6.28 -7.99 18.35
C LEU A 83 6.02 -9.39 18.90
N LEU A 84 6.08 -10.43 18.07
CA LEU A 84 5.91 -11.83 18.51
C LEU A 84 7.15 -12.40 19.22
N ARG A 85 8.34 -11.91 18.87
CA ARG A 85 9.63 -12.37 19.43
C ARG A 85 10.46 -11.18 19.93
N PRO A 86 10.01 -10.47 20.97
CA PRO A 86 10.60 -9.20 21.37
C PRO A 86 12.08 -9.30 21.77
N SER A 87 12.51 -10.44 22.30
CA SER A 87 13.92 -10.68 22.68
C SER A 87 14.87 -10.99 21.51
N LYS A 88 14.35 -11.17 20.29
CA LYS A 88 15.18 -11.37 19.11
C LYS A 88 15.45 -10.05 18.41
N PRO A 89 16.65 -9.87 17.78
CA PRO A 89 16.94 -8.65 17.00
C PRO A 89 15.96 -8.46 15.86
N MET A 90 15.71 -7.21 15.49
CA MET A 90 14.86 -6.88 14.34
C MET A 90 15.50 -7.35 13.03
N LEU A 91 14.70 -7.94 12.12
CA LEU A 91 15.14 -8.34 10.78
C LEU A 91 15.39 -7.15 9.86
N MET A 92 14.76 -6.02 10.14
CA MET A 92 14.86 -4.78 9.39
C MET A 92 14.96 -3.61 10.36
N SER A 93 15.83 -2.63 10.08
CA SER A 93 15.99 -1.49 10.97
C SER A 93 14.69 -0.70 11.14
N PRO A 94 14.39 -0.16 12.32
CA PRO A 94 13.22 0.68 12.57
C PRO A 94 13.08 1.82 11.55
N ARG A 95 14.18 2.49 11.20
CA ARG A 95 14.17 3.57 10.20
C ARG A 95 13.73 3.09 8.83
N THR A 96 14.16 1.89 8.41
CA THR A 96 13.76 1.27 7.15
C THR A 96 12.27 0.95 7.15
N ILE A 97 11.72 0.41 8.24
CA ILE A 97 10.29 0.11 8.37
C ILE A 97 9.48 1.40 8.29
N VAL A 98 9.85 2.43 9.06
CA VAL A 98 9.18 3.74 9.04
C VAL A 98 9.26 4.38 7.66
N PHE A 99 10.40 4.29 6.97
CA PHE A 99 10.56 4.80 5.62
C PHE A 99 9.61 4.12 4.63
N LEU A 100 9.60 2.79 4.58
CA LEU A 100 8.79 2.05 3.61
C LEU A 100 7.29 2.18 3.90
N LEU A 101 6.86 1.94 5.14
CA LEU A 101 5.44 2.02 5.49
C LEU A 101 4.94 3.46 5.52
N GLY A 102 5.74 4.40 6.02
CA GLY A 102 5.38 5.82 6.05
C GLY A 102 5.21 6.41 4.65
N THR A 103 6.12 6.12 3.72
CA THR A 103 6.01 6.60 2.34
C THR A 103 4.84 5.93 1.59
N LEU A 104 4.55 4.65 1.85
CA LEU A 104 3.38 3.96 1.31
C LEU A 104 2.07 4.56 1.85
N ALA A 105 2.02 4.82 3.15
CA ALA A 105 0.85 5.44 3.76
C ALA A 105 0.63 6.87 3.25
N LEU A 106 1.70 7.67 3.16
CA LEU A 106 1.60 9.09 2.81
C LEU A 106 1.34 9.32 1.31
N ALA A 107 2.06 8.63 0.40
CA ALA A 107 1.95 8.92 -1.03
C ALA A 107 0.68 8.30 -1.64
N PRO A 108 0.54 6.98 -1.82
CA PRO A 108 -0.69 6.42 -2.38
C PRO A 108 -1.87 6.44 -1.39
N GLY A 109 -1.63 6.27 -0.08
CA GLY A 109 -2.70 6.21 0.91
C GLY A 109 -3.33 7.58 1.13
N VAL A 110 -2.62 8.49 1.78
CA VAL A 110 -3.18 9.78 2.20
C VAL A 110 -3.28 10.73 1.01
N LEU A 111 -2.16 11.06 0.35
CA LEU A 111 -2.17 12.11 -0.67
C LEU A 111 -3.04 11.74 -1.88
N ALA A 112 -2.81 10.56 -2.48
CA ALA A 112 -3.53 10.19 -3.68
C ALA A 112 -4.98 9.80 -3.38
N ASN A 113 -5.22 8.84 -2.47
CA ASN A 113 -6.56 8.28 -2.29
C ASN A 113 -7.42 9.07 -1.31
N ALA A 114 -6.89 9.49 -0.13
CA ALA A 114 -7.73 10.15 0.87
C ALA A 114 -7.90 11.66 0.63
N VAL A 115 -6.95 12.32 -0.05
CA VAL A 115 -7.02 13.78 -0.27
C VAL A 115 -7.41 14.10 -1.71
N LEU A 116 -6.56 13.79 -2.68
CA LEU A 116 -6.76 14.30 -4.04
C LEU A 116 -7.94 13.64 -4.75
N LYS A 117 -8.12 12.35 -4.63
CA LYS A 117 -9.26 11.65 -5.28
C LYS A 117 -10.62 12.02 -4.70
N GLU A 118 -10.68 12.39 -3.45
CA GLU A 118 -11.95 12.71 -2.79
C GLU A 118 -12.31 14.20 -2.89
N HIS A 119 -11.34 15.07 -3.24
CA HIS A 119 -11.57 16.52 -3.16
C HIS A 119 -11.21 17.30 -4.42
N TRP A 120 -10.62 16.66 -5.47
CA TRP A 120 -10.18 17.40 -6.66
C TRP A 120 -11.25 17.57 -7.72
N GLY A 121 -12.32 16.78 -7.69
CA GLY A 121 -13.47 16.93 -8.56
C GLY A 121 -13.26 16.58 -10.04
N ARG A 122 -12.07 16.11 -10.47
CA ARG A 122 -11.75 15.84 -11.87
C ARG A 122 -12.41 14.54 -12.37
N PRO A 123 -13.36 14.57 -13.33
CA PRO A 123 -13.94 13.36 -13.91
C PRO A 123 -12.89 12.51 -14.63
N ARG A 124 -13.13 11.22 -14.72
CA ARG A 124 -12.25 10.30 -15.44
C ARG A 124 -12.49 10.37 -16.94
N PRO A 125 -11.47 10.05 -17.78
CA PRO A 125 -11.65 10.03 -19.23
C PRO A 125 -12.89 9.26 -19.69
N ILE A 126 -13.15 8.08 -19.14
CA ILE A 126 -14.30 7.23 -19.52
C ILE A 126 -15.66 7.88 -19.22
N GLU A 127 -15.70 8.88 -18.34
CA GLU A 127 -16.91 9.59 -17.93
C GLU A 127 -17.20 10.81 -18.81
N LEU A 128 -16.23 11.23 -19.66
CA LEU A 128 -16.35 12.47 -20.44
C LEU A 128 -17.19 12.31 -21.71
N ARG A 129 -17.85 13.39 -22.10
CA ARG A 129 -18.63 13.49 -23.34
C ARG A 129 -17.79 13.19 -24.59
N GLU A 130 -16.52 13.58 -24.59
CA GLU A 130 -15.54 13.30 -25.64
C GLU A 130 -15.29 11.81 -25.86
N PHE A 131 -15.63 10.97 -24.86
CA PHE A 131 -15.45 9.52 -24.84
C PHE A 131 -16.76 8.76 -24.54
N ASN A 132 -17.90 9.34 -24.89
CA ASN A 132 -19.28 8.81 -24.75
C ASN A 132 -19.83 8.75 -23.31
N GLY A 133 -19.24 9.48 -22.38
CA GLY A 133 -19.81 9.72 -21.05
C GLY A 133 -20.73 10.92 -20.99
N SER A 134 -21.02 11.41 -19.79
CA SER A 134 -21.92 12.55 -19.53
C SER A 134 -21.18 13.78 -19.01
N GLU A 135 -19.98 13.61 -18.48
CA GLU A 135 -19.25 14.65 -17.77
C GLU A 135 -18.49 15.59 -18.72
N SER A 136 -18.13 16.76 -18.21
CA SER A 136 -17.29 17.74 -18.91
C SER A 136 -15.83 17.64 -18.46
N PHE A 137 -14.91 17.87 -19.40
CA PHE A 137 -13.47 17.86 -19.08
C PHE A 137 -13.10 18.96 -18.09
N ALA A 138 -12.32 18.60 -17.05
CA ALA A 138 -11.69 19.53 -16.13
C ALA A 138 -10.15 19.44 -16.29
N PRO A 139 -9.44 20.57 -16.46
CA PRO A 139 -7.97 20.58 -16.47
C PRO A 139 -7.38 20.08 -15.15
N TRP A 140 -6.13 19.60 -15.18
CA TRP A 140 -5.49 19.03 -13.98
C TRP A 140 -5.37 20.00 -12.80
N TRP A 141 -5.31 21.30 -13.08
CA TRP A 141 -5.16 22.37 -12.07
C TRP A 141 -6.49 22.92 -11.54
N ASP A 142 -7.62 22.55 -12.15
CA ASP A 142 -8.95 23.02 -11.70
C ASP A 142 -9.64 21.98 -10.81
N PRO A 143 -9.79 22.24 -9.49
CA PRO A 143 -10.43 21.30 -8.57
C PRO A 143 -11.97 21.40 -8.59
N ARG A 144 -12.57 22.22 -9.46
CA ARG A 144 -14.02 22.48 -9.56
C ARG A 144 -14.73 21.60 -10.58
N GLY A 145 -14.21 20.41 -10.86
CA GLY A 145 -14.89 19.45 -11.71
C GLY A 145 -16.14 18.84 -11.06
N THR A 146 -16.87 18.06 -11.84
CA THR A 146 -18.19 17.51 -11.47
C THR A 146 -18.15 16.15 -10.78
N CYS A 147 -16.97 15.60 -10.57
CA CYS A 147 -16.79 14.31 -9.91
C CYS A 147 -16.89 14.45 -8.38
N ASP A 148 -17.82 13.72 -7.75
CA ASP A 148 -18.06 13.79 -6.32
C ASP A 148 -17.06 12.97 -5.50
N GLN A 149 -16.69 11.76 -5.97
CA GLN A 149 -15.85 10.82 -5.22
C GLN A 149 -15.00 9.95 -6.16
N ASN A 150 -13.86 9.47 -5.66
CA ASN A 150 -12.95 8.59 -6.39
C ASN A 150 -12.56 9.15 -7.78
N CYS A 151 -12.29 10.43 -7.82
CA CYS A 151 -12.03 11.21 -9.02
C CYS A 151 -10.70 10.82 -9.71
N SER A 152 -10.44 11.46 -10.88
CA SER A 152 -9.28 11.08 -11.70
C SER A 152 -7.95 11.52 -11.09
N PHE A 153 -7.85 12.72 -10.53
CA PHE A 153 -6.59 13.32 -10.06
C PHE A 153 -6.28 12.96 -8.62
N ILE A 154 -5.15 12.36 -8.32
CA ILE A 154 -4.14 11.68 -9.15
C ILE A 154 -4.35 10.16 -9.14
N SER A 155 -3.65 9.44 -10.01
CA SER A 155 -3.77 7.98 -10.05
C SER A 155 -3.22 7.31 -8.78
N GLY A 156 -4.09 6.67 -7.99
CA GLY A 156 -3.70 5.91 -6.81
C GLY A 156 -2.90 4.65 -7.14
N GLU A 157 -3.27 3.93 -8.21
CA GLU A 157 -2.51 2.77 -8.70
C GLU A 157 -1.15 3.22 -9.27
N GLY A 158 -1.12 4.36 -9.98
CA GLY A 158 0.14 4.98 -10.42
C GLY A 158 1.04 5.35 -9.24
N ALA A 159 0.48 6.02 -8.22
CA ALA A 159 1.24 6.37 -7.01
C ALA A 159 1.77 5.12 -6.28
N GLY A 160 0.96 4.05 -6.17
CA GLY A 160 1.39 2.77 -5.61
C GLY A 160 2.52 2.13 -6.41
N ALA A 161 2.44 2.15 -7.73
CA ALA A 161 3.49 1.61 -8.59
C ALA A 161 4.78 2.45 -8.49
N PHE A 162 4.71 3.77 -8.52
CA PHE A 162 5.87 4.66 -8.32
C PHE A 162 6.43 4.59 -6.89
N TRP A 163 5.65 4.17 -5.89
CA TRP A 163 6.18 3.93 -4.54
C TRP A 163 7.31 2.89 -4.53
N THR A 164 7.41 2.01 -5.51
CA THR A 164 8.56 1.08 -5.65
C THR A 164 9.92 1.78 -5.72
N LEU A 165 9.96 3.10 -5.96
CA LEU A 165 11.14 3.94 -5.78
C LEU A 165 11.67 3.94 -4.33
N ALA A 166 10.81 3.71 -3.33
CA ALA A 166 11.22 3.65 -1.93
C ALA A 166 12.09 2.42 -1.63
N PRO A 167 11.66 1.17 -1.88
CA PRO A 167 12.55 0.02 -1.75
C PRO A 167 13.77 0.10 -2.70
N ALA A 168 13.63 0.67 -3.91
CA ALA A 168 14.76 0.89 -4.82
C ALA A 168 15.84 1.83 -4.22
N ALA A 169 15.44 2.81 -3.43
CA ALA A 169 16.38 3.71 -2.74
C ALA A 169 17.25 2.99 -1.72
N LEU A 170 16.77 1.88 -1.16
CA LEU A 170 17.46 1.05 -0.17
C LEU A 170 18.29 -0.07 -0.80
N ALA A 171 18.20 -0.27 -2.11
CA ALA A 171 18.98 -1.29 -2.80
C ALA A 171 20.49 -1.05 -2.64
N PRO A 172 21.33 -2.11 -2.58
CA PRO A 172 22.77 -1.98 -2.51
C PRO A 172 23.33 -1.22 -3.72
N PRO A 173 24.46 -0.48 -3.56
CA PRO A 173 25.00 0.41 -4.59
C PRO A 173 25.08 -0.20 -6.01
N PRO A 174 25.56 -1.41 -6.23
CA PRO A 174 25.67 -1.99 -7.57
C PRO A 174 24.31 -2.25 -8.24
N ALA A 175 23.28 -2.59 -7.46
CA ALA A 175 21.93 -2.86 -7.98
C ALA A 175 21.01 -1.64 -8.03
N ARG A 176 21.40 -0.54 -7.38
CA ARG A 176 20.52 0.62 -7.15
C ARG A 176 20.05 1.30 -8.44
N ALA A 177 20.93 1.42 -9.43
CA ALA A 177 20.57 2.03 -10.71
C ALA A 177 19.52 1.20 -11.45
N VAL A 178 19.68 -0.12 -11.47
CA VAL A 178 18.74 -1.05 -12.08
C VAL A 178 17.41 -1.04 -11.32
N ALA A 179 17.44 -1.03 -9.98
CA ALA A 179 16.24 -0.95 -9.16
C ALA A 179 15.43 0.34 -9.42
N TYR A 180 16.09 1.49 -9.57
CA TYR A 180 15.41 2.73 -9.95
C TYR A 180 14.82 2.68 -11.36
N ALA A 181 15.58 2.14 -12.33
CA ALA A 181 15.08 1.98 -13.69
C ALA A 181 13.86 1.07 -13.72
N ALA A 182 13.91 -0.07 -13.03
CA ALA A 182 12.78 -0.99 -12.89
C ALA A 182 11.55 -0.33 -12.25
N ALA A 183 11.74 0.43 -11.16
CA ALA A 183 10.66 1.15 -10.48
C ALA A 183 10.01 2.21 -11.39
N LEU A 184 10.80 2.95 -12.17
CA LEU A 184 10.27 3.93 -13.12
C LEU A 184 9.51 3.25 -14.26
N VAL A 185 10.09 2.21 -14.87
CA VAL A 185 9.43 1.44 -15.94
C VAL A 185 8.11 0.85 -15.43
N PHE A 186 8.11 0.28 -14.23
CA PHE A 186 6.91 -0.26 -13.60
C PHE A 186 5.84 0.81 -13.39
N GLY A 187 6.20 1.96 -12.81
CA GLY A 187 5.28 3.09 -12.61
C GLY A 187 4.69 3.62 -13.91
N ILE A 188 5.53 3.77 -14.96
CA ILE A 188 5.10 4.21 -16.29
C ILE A 188 4.18 3.17 -16.93
N ALA A 189 4.51 1.88 -16.87
CA ALA A 189 3.71 0.81 -17.45
C ALA A 189 2.31 0.73 -16.81
N VAL A 190 2.24 0.75 -15.46
CA VAL A 190 0.95 0.80 -14.73
C VAL A 190 0.19 2.07 -15.10
N GLY A 191 0.85 3.22 -15.13
CA GLY A 191 0.25 4.49 -15.52
C GLY A 191 -0.34 4.46 -16.92
N THR A 192 0.43 3.96 -17.91
CA THR A 192 -0.04 3.81 -19.30
C THR A 192 -1.25 2.88 -19.39
N MET A 193 -1.22 1.76 -18.68
CA MET A 193 -2.37 0.86 -18.58
C MET A 193 -3.62 1.61 -18.03
N ARG A 194 -3.46 2.49 -17.05
CA ARG A 194 -4.57 3.29 -16.52
C ARG A 194 -5.13 4.32 -17.51
N ILE A 195 -4.29 4.90 -18.38
CA ILE A 195 -4.75 5.75 -19.49
C ILE A 195 -5.49 4.90 -20.52
N ALA A 196 -4.95 3.75 -20.87
CA ALA A 196 -5.51 2.86 -21.90
C ALA A 196 -6.86 2.21 -21.52
N VAL A 197 -7.24 2.19 -20.25
CA VAL A 197 -8.59 1.82 -19.79
C VAL A 197 -9.51 3.02 -19.58
N GLY A 198 -9.06 4.25 -19.86
CA GLY A 198 -9.86 5.46 -19.64
C GLY A 198 -10.04 5.85 -18.18
N GLY A 199 -9.19 5.34 -17.28
CA GLY A 199 -9.28 5.61 -15.85
C GLY A 199 -8.60 6.90 -15.40
N HIS A 200 -7.58 7.36 -16.15
CA HIS A 200 -6.76 8.53 -15.80
C HIS A 200 -6.23 9.23 -17.05
N PHE A 201 -5.89 10.51 -16.90
CA PHE A 201 -5.16 11.29 -17.90
C PHE A 201 -3.65 11.15 -17.72
N PHE A 202 -2.89 11.61 -18.70
CA PHE A 202 -1.41 11.64 -18.62
C PHE A 202 -0.92 12.47 -17.42
N THR A 203 -1.52 13.65 -17.20
CA THR A 203 -1.15 14.50 -16.05
C THR A 203 -1.42 13.82 -14.71
N ASP A 204 -2.47 13.02 -14.56
CA ASP A 204 -2.76 12.28 -13.33
C ASP A 204 -1.64 11.28 -12.99
N ILE A 205 -1.05 10.66 -14.02
CA ILE A 205 0.05 9.70 -13.87
C ILE A 205 1.37 10.43 -13.61
N ALA A 206 1.64 11.49 -14.35
CA ALA A 206 2.86 12.28 -14.19
C ALA A 206 2.98 12.88 -12.79
N PHE A 207 1.89 13.46 -12.29
CA PHE A 207 1.85 14.01 -10.93
C PHE A 207 1.80 12.92 -9.85
N ALA A 208 1.20 11.75 -10.11
CA ALA A 208 1.31 10.61 -9.20
C ALA A 208 2.78 10.20 -9.01
N GLY A 209 3.55 10.13 -10.09
CA GLY A 209 4.98 9.85 -10.04
C GLY A 209 5.78 10.94 -9.33
N ALA A 210 5.54 12.21 -9.69
CA ALA A 210 6.24 13.34 -9.10
C ALA A 210 6.00 13.47 -7.59
N PHE A 211 4.75 13.44 -7.15
CA PHE A 211 4.40 13.58 -5.73
C PHE A 211 4.88 12.38 -4.91
N THR A 212 4.76 11.16 -5.45
CA THR A 212 5.32 9.98 -4.79
C THR A 212 6.83 10.09 -4.65
N PHE A 213 7.54 10.50 -5.70
CA PHE A 213 8.98 10.75 -5.63
C PHE A 213 9.33 11.79 -4.57
N LEU A 214 8.62 12.91 -4.51
CA LEU A 214 8.87 13.97 -3.53
C LEU A 214 8.72 13.50 -2.10
N ILE A 215 7.66 12.73 -1.81
CA ILE A 215 7.44 12.13 -0.48
C ILE A 215 8.56 11.15 -0.14
N VAL A 216 8.92 10.26 -1.07
CA VAL A 216 10.02 9.29 -0.89
C VAL A 216 11.34 10.01 -0.72
N TRP A 217 11.62 11.05 -1.52
CA TRP A 217 12.84 11.84 -1.44
C TRP A 217 12.97 12.56 -0.09
N LEU A 218 11.89 13.20 0.37
CA LEU A 218 11.85 13.91 1.64
C LEU A 218 12.03 12.94 2.82
N ALA A 219 11.29 11.84 2.83
CA ALA A 219 11.43 10.81 3.87
C ALA A 219 12.84 10.22 3.89
N TYR A 220 13.45 9.95 2.71
CA TYR A 220 14.83 9.49 2.63
C TYR A 220 15.82 10.52 3.17
N ALA A 221 15.63 11.80 2.85
CA ALA A 221 16.47 12.88 3.35
C ALA A 221 16.38 13.02 4.87
N LEU A 222 15.17 12.98 5.42
CA LEU A 222 14.91 13.07 6.86
C LEU A 222 15.51 11.90 7.65
N LEU A 223 15.34 10.67 7.15
CA LEU A 223 15.68 9.46 7.90
C LEU A 223 17.14 9.01 7.71
N PHE A 224 17.75 9.29 6.54
CA PHE A 224 19.04 8.70 6.19
C PHE A 224 20.14 9.71 5.82
N ARG A 225 19.78 10.97 5.50
CA ARG A 225 20.77 11.92 4.99
C ARG A 225 21.00 13.14 5.88
N TRP A 226 19.93 13.73 6.39
CA TRP A 226 20.05 14.96 7.17
C TRP A 226 20.45 14.63 8.61
N PRO A 227 21.29 15.49 9.24
CA PRO A 227 21.75 15.29 10.62
C PRO A 227 20.67 15.69 11.63
N ILE A 228 19.47 15.10 11.49
CA ILE A 228 18.38 15.31 12.45
C ILE A 228 18.61 14.39 13.64
N PRO A 229 18.44 14.87 14.88
CA PRO A 229 18.60 14.06 16.10
C PRO A 229 17.45 13.07 16.26
N LEU A 230 17.44 12.02 15.43
CA LEU A 230 16.50 10.93 15.53
C LEU A 230 17.00 9.87 16.53
N PRO A 231 16.08 9.17 17.22
CA PRO A 231 16.45 8.03 18.06
C PRO A 231 17.24 7.00 17.25
N SER A 232 18.27 6.39 17.87
CA SER A 232 19.01 5.32 17.20
C SER A 232 18.12 4.09 17.02
N ASP A 233 18.37 3.29 15.99
CA ASP A 233 17.62 2.04 15.74
C ASP A 233 17.64 1.13 16.98
N ALA A 234 18.80 1.03 17.66
CA ALA A 234 18.92 0.28 18.91
C ALA A 234 18.08 0.86 20.06
N SER A 235 17.89 2.17 20.13
CA SER A 235 17.05 2.79 21.17
C SER A 235 15.56 2.54 20.91
N VAL A 236 15.14 2.59 19.66
CA VAL A 236 13.76 2.26 19.24
C VAL A 236 13.48 0.78 19.50
N GLU A 237 14.41 -0.10 19.15
CA GLU A 237 14.28 -1.54 19.40
C GLU A 237 14.13 -1.84 20.89
N ARG A 238 14.98 -1.26 21.75
CA ARG A 238 14.84 -1.38 23.21
C ARG A 238 13.52 -0.81 23.74
N ALA A 239 13.03 0.28 23.16
CA ALA A 239 11.72 0.82 23.54
C ALA A 239 10.58 -0.16 23.23
N ILE A 240 10.60 -0.78 22.05
CA ILE A 240 9.64 -1.82 21.67
C ILE A 240 9.74 -3.01 22.65
N GLU A 241 10.94 -3.46 22.98
CA GLU A 241 11.14 -4.54 23.95
C GLU A 241 10.56 -4.23 25.32
N ARG A 242 10.81 -3.03 25.86
CA ARG A 242 10.29 -2.59 27.16
C ARG A 242 8.75 -2.57 27.20
N LEU A 243 8.11 -2.24 26.08
CA LEU A 243 6.64 -2.21 25.98
C LEU A 243 6.06 -3.61 25.82
N VAL A 244 6.68 -4.46 25.02
CA VAL A 244 6.10 -5.73 24.59
C VAL A 244 6.40 -6.88 25.55
N LEU A 245 7.58 -6.93 26.16
CA LEU A 245 7.97 -8.01 27.11
C LEU A 245 7.01 -8.17 28.28
N PRO A 246 6.57 -7.11 28.99
CA PRO A 246 5.60 -7.25 30.08
C PRO A 246 4.25 -7.81 29.60
N LEU A 247 3.79 -7.42 28.40
CA LEU A 247 2.56 -7.91 27.81
C LEU A 247 2.66 -9.42 27.52
N HIS A 248 3.78 -9.88 26.96
CA HIS A 248 4.04 -11.32 26.76
C HIS A 248 4.08 -12.11 28.07
N ALA A 249 4.72 -11.55 29.10
CA ALA A 249 4.78 -12.19 30.41
C ALA A 249 3.37 -12.28 31.04
N GLY A 250 2.57 -11.23 30.95
CA GLY A 250 1.18 -11.22 31.41
C GLY A 250 0.31 -12.24 30.67
N LEU A 251 0.42 -12.28 29.34
CA LEU A 251 -0.33 -13.24 28.52
C LEU A 251 0.04 -14.69 28.84
N ARG A 252 1.32 -14.99 28.99
CA ARG A 252 1.79 -16.34 29.39
C ARG A 252 1.24 -16.75 30.76
N ARG A 253 1.24 -15.84 31.75
CA ARG A 253 0.63 -16.10 33.07
C ARG A 253 -0.87 -16.38 32.96
N ALA A 254 -1.60 -15.58 32.21
CA ALA A 254 -3.04 -15.76 32.01
C ALA A 254 -3.38 -17.09 31.31
N LEU A 255 -2.59 -17.49 30.32
CA LEU A 255 -2.75 -18.78 29.64
C LEU A 255 -2.43 -19.95 30.56
N ALA A 256 -1.37 -19.88 31.35
CA ALA A 256 -1.01 -20.90 32.33
C ALA A 256 -2.09 -21.10 33.40
N LEU A 257 -2.67 -19.99 33.90
CA LEU A 257 -3.81 -20.05 34.84
C LEU A 257 -5.03 -20.73 34.22
N ARG A 258 -5.38 -20.42 32.96
CA ARG A 258 -6.49 -21.08 32.25
C ARG A 258 -6.25 -22.54 32.03
N GLN A 259 -5.03 -22.96 31.67
CA GLN A 259 -4.69 -24.39 31.53
C GLN A 259 -4.76 -25.14 32.87
N GLY A 260 -4.24 -24.51 33.95
CA GLY A 260 -4.33 -25.08 35.29
C GLY A 260 -5.78 -25.26 35.78
N THR A 261 -6.66 -24.27 35.49
CA THR A 261 -8.10 -24.41 35.85
C THR A 261 -8.83 -25.44 34.99
N ALA A 262 -8.46 -25.62 33.73
CA ALA A 262 -9.02 -26.64 32.86
C ALA A 262 -8.62 -28.04 33.32
N ALA A 263 -7.33 -28.25 33.60
CA ALA A 263 -6.82 -29.54 34.13
C ALA A 263 -7.44 -29.90 35.50
N ALA A 264 -7.63 -28.91 36.40
CA ALA A 264 -8.26 -29.13 37.68
C ALA A 264 -9.76 -29.52 37.55
N ARG A 265 -10.47 -28.98 36.55
CA ARG A 265 -11.85 -29.36 36.24
C ARG A 265 -11.96 -30.79 35.71
N GLU A 266 -11.05 -31.20 34.82
CA GLU A 266 -11.02 -32.55 34.27
C GLU A 266 -10.74 -33.59 35.36
N HIS A 267 -9.79 -33.33 36.26
CA HIS A 267 -9.51 -34.20 37.42
C HIS A 267 -10.67 -34.22 38.42
N GLY A 268 -11.34 -33.08 38.66
CA GLY A 268 -12.50 -33.00 39.52
C GLY A 268 -13.70 -33.83 39.01
N VAL A 269 -13.95 -33.79 37.70
CA VAL A 269 -15.02 -34.60 37.06
C VAL A 269 -14.68 -36.08 37.08
N GLY A 270 -13.40 -36.46 36.86
CA GLY A 270 -12.96 -37.87 36.97
C GLY A 270 -13.09 -38.42 38.38
N ALA A 271 -12.78 -37.64 39.42
CA ALA A 271 -12.95 -38.06 40.82
C ALA A 271 -14.42 -38.28 41.21
N HIS A 272 -15.33 -37.41 40.73
CA HIS A 272 -16.77 -37.61 40.97
C HIS A 272 -17.36 -38.84 40.26
N GLN A 273 -16.88 -39.14 39.04
CA GLN A 273 -17.31 -40.35 38.32
C GLN A 273 -16.83 -41.63 38.99
N THR A 274 -15.59 -41.65 39.50
CA THR A 274 -15.02 -42.81 40.20
C THR A 274 -15.78 -43.09 41.51
N LEU A 275 -16.09 -42.04 42.28
CA LEU A 275 -16.90 -42.18 43.52
C LEU A 275 -18.34 -42.63 43.24
N ALA A 276 -18.95 -42.21 42.15
CA ALA A 276 -20.31 -42.64 41.76
C ALA A 276 -20.34 -44.13 41.35
N VAL A 277 -19.31 -44.60 40.65
CA VAL A 277 -19.20 -46.04 40.27
C VAL A 277 -18.93 -46.93 41.46
N ASP A 278 -18.12 -46.47 42.43
CA ASP A 278 -17.83 -47.24 43.65
C ASP A 278 -19.03 -47.30 44.59
N HIS A 279 -19.85 -46.25 44.64
CA HIS A 279 -21.11 -46.25 45.40
C HIS A 279 -22.16 -47.21 44.79
N GLN A 280 -22.27 -47.27 43.46
CA GLN A 280 -23.17 -48.20 42.78
C GLN A 280 -22.78 -49.67 42.95
N LYS A 281 -21.43 -49.95 42.97
CA LYS A 281 -20.93 -51.27 43.26
C LYS A 281 -21.28 -51.76 44.71
N ARG A 282 -21.13 -50.88 45.71
CA ARG A 282 -21.45 -51.24 47.13
C ARG A 282 -22.94 -51.43 47.39
N VAL A 283 -23.81 -50.75 46.66
CA VAL A 283 -25.28 -50.95 46.79
C VAL A 283 -25.75 -52.27 46.14
N GLY A 284 -25.06 -52.66 45.02
CA GLY A 284 -25.39 -53.91 44.34
C GLY A 284 -24.89 -55.19 45.04
N GLU A 285 -23.87 -55.09 45.92
CA GLU A 285 -23.35 -56.26 46.70
C GLU A 285 -24.05 -56.44 48.05
N GLY A 286 -25.00 -55.60 48.47
CA GLY A 286 -25.75 -55.65 49.70
C GLY A 286 -27.15 -56.32 49.59
N GLU A 287 -27.56 -56.70 48.37
CA GLU A 287 -28.87 -57.34 48.10
C GLU A 287 -28.80 -58.83 47.59
N ALA A 288 -27.65 -59.51 47.84
CA ALA A 288 -27.51 -60.89 47.45
C ALA A 288 -27.42 -61.82 48.66
#